data_4bf4b3840a13d9713ef3931a615d8e37
#
_entry.id   4bf4b3840a13d9713ef3931a615d8e37
#
_cell.length_a   1.000
_cell.length_b   1.000
_cell.length_c   1.000
_cell.angle_alpha   90.00
_cell.angle_beta   90.00
_cell.angle_gamma   90.00
#
_symmetry.space_group_name_H-M   'P 1'
#
loop_
_entity.id
_entity.type
_entity.pdbx_description
1 polymer ?
#
loop_
_entity_poly.entity_id
_entity_poly.type
_entity_poly.pdbx_seq_one_letter_code
_entity_poly.pdbx_strand_id
1 'polypeptide(L)'
;LSEAHALMVATHCHYHPELQEKIIFAEGIGGELMENMEPTPISNQRFDELLTEIDNLPIENKVPSINSSLPNPLAEYLDGSLDQIKWRLMGPGLYQKKLWKGQNGLKLWLLKARKGTKIPIHDHKGLEMTLVLKGSYHVEDRHYTTGMIEIAEPGLKNHQPKIDKVEDCICLVVTEAPIYLHSFIGRLMQPLIGL
;
A
#
# COMPACT_ATOMS: atom_id res chain seq x y z
N LEU A 1 3.63 -12.96 -0.66
CA LEU A 1 3.41 -11.51 -0.86
C LEU A 1 4.55 -10.74 -0.20
N SER A 2 4.96 -9.59 -0.79
CA SER A 2 5.84 -8.66 -0.08
C SER A 2 5.09 -7.96 1.05
N GLU A 3 5.82 -7.41 2.02
CA GLU A 3 5.25 -6.65 3.15
C GLU A 3 4.28 -5.55 2.67
N ALA A 4 4.66 -4.80 1.62
CA ALA A 4 3.82 -3.75 1.04
C ALA A 4 2.49 -4.28 0.49
N HIS A 5 2.52 -5.39 -0.25
CA HIS A 5 1.31 -6.02 -0.78
C HIS A 5 0.46 -6.65 0.34
N ALA A 6 1.09 -7.27 1.34
CA ALA A 6 0.39 -7.84 2.49
C ALA A 6 -0.38 -6.76 3.26
N LEU A 7 0.25 -5.61 3.55
CA LEU A 7 -0.41 -4.49 4.22
C LEU A 7 -1.54 -3.89 3.35
N MET A 8 -1.33 -3.76 2.03
CA MET A 8 -2.37 -3.30 1.10
C MET A 8 -3.61 -4.20 1.16
N VAL A 9 -3.41 -5.52 1.05
CA VAL A 9 -4.50 -6.51 1.09
C VAL A 9 -5.20 -6.50 2.45
N ALA A 10 -4.45 -6.54 3.55
CA ALA A 10 -5.03 -6.50 4.90
C ALA A 10 -5.83 -5.22 5.15
N THR A 11 -5.34 -4.06 4.68
CA THR A 11 -6.03 -2.79 4.78
C THR A 11 -7.31 -2.77 3.92
N HIS A 12 -7.28 -3.33 2.71
CA HIS A 12 -8.46 -3.46 1.85
C HIS A 12 -9.52 -4.38 2.46
N CYS A 13 -9.12 -5.51 3.05
CA CYS A 13 -10.04 -6.43 3.72
C CYS A 13 -10.73 -5.83 4.94
N HIS A 14 -10.13 -4.82 5.58
CA HIS A 14 -10.81 -4.09 6.65
C HIS A 14 -12.09 -3.38 6.16
N TYR A 15 -12.07 -2.85 4.93
CA TYR A 15 -13.26 -2.25 4.30
C TYR A 15 -14.21 -3.29 3.71
N HIS A 16 -13.73 -4.50 3.45
CA HIS A 16 -14.43 -5.58 2.76
C HIS A 16 -14.31 -6.90 3.54
N PRO A 17 -15.00 -7.02 4.70
CA PRO A 17 -14.93 -8.24 5.53
C PRO A 17 -15.30 -9.53 4.80
N GLU A 18 -16.14 -9.42 3.78
CA GLU A 18 -16.57 -10.54 2.92
C GLU A 18 -15.41 -11.18 2.12
N LEU A 19 -14.29 -10.49 1.98
CA LEU A 19 -13.09 -11.02 1.34
C LEU A 19 -12.30 -11.97 2.24
N GLN A 20 -12.52 -11.92 3.56
CA GLN A 20 -11.80 -12.76 4.53
C GLN A 20 -12.00 -14.24 4.25
N GLU A 21 -13.21 -14.67 3.92
CA GLU A 21 -13.51 -16.07 3.59
C GLU A 21 -12.73 -16.53 2.35
N LYS A 22 -12.58 -15.64 1.34
CA LYS A 22 -11.81 -15.97 0.13
C LYS A 22 -10.32 -16.09 0.42
N ILE A 23 -9.80 -15.28 1.34
CA ILE A 23 -8.39 -15.36 1.77
C ILE A 23 -8.16 -16.67 2.51
N ILE A 24 -9.00 -17.00 3.51
CA ILE A 24 -8.91 -18.26 4.25
C ILE A 24 -8.97 -19.47 3.29
N PHE A 25 -9.87 -19.41 2.31
CA PHE A 25 -9.94 -20.46 1.28
C PHE A 25 -8.65 -20.59 0.46
N ALA A 26 -8.09 -19.45 0.00
CA ALA A 26 -6.85 -19.45 -0.76
C ALA A 26 -5.63 -19.91 0.08
N GLU A 27 -5.58 -19.54 1.36
CA GLU A 27 -4.57 -20.00 2.31
C GLU A 27 -4.70 -21.52 2.57
N GLY A 28 -5.94 -22.03 2.67
CA GLY A 28 -6.20 -23.47 2.79
C GLY A 28 -5.68 -24.26 1.59
N ILE A 29 -5.89 -23.75 0.36
CA ILE A 29 -5.33 -24.39 -0.85
C ILE A 29 -3.79 -24.37 -0.78
N GLY A 30 -3.20 -23.25 -0.36
CA GLY A 30 -1.74 -23.13 -0.19
C GLY A 30 -1.20 -24.13 0.84
N GLY A 31 -1.90 -24.30 1.96
CA GLY A 31 -1.57 -25.28 3.00
C GLY A 31 -1.59 -26.70 2.46
N GLU A 32 -2.64 -27.09 1.77
CA GLU A 32 -2.77 -28.43 1.15
C GLU A 32 -1.66 -28.71 0.14
N LEU A 33 -1.27 -27.70 -0.64
CA LEU A 33 -0.13 -27.84 -1.56
C LEU A 33 1.18 -28.05 -0.80
N MET A 34 1.39 -27.35 0.32
CA MET A 34 2.59 -27.47 1.15
C MET A 34 2.69 -28.84 1.83
N GLU A 35 1.59 -29.40 2.29
CA GLU A 35 1.57 -30.75 2.90
C GLU A 35 2.03 -31.84 1.94
N ASN A 36 1.87 -31.63 0.63
CA ASN A 36 2.31 -32.55 -0.41
C ASN A 36 3.74 -32.30 -0.91
N MET A 37 4.48 -31.35 -0.32
CA MET A 37 5.86 -31.09 -0.65
C MET A 37 6.81 -31.94 0.19
N GLU A 38 7.93 -32.38 -0.41
CA GLU A 38 8.99 -33.07 0.32
C GLU A 38 9.62 -32.12 1.37
N PRO A 39 9.63 -32.51 2.66
CA PRO A 39 10.19 -31.67 3.70
C PRO A 39 11.70 -31.58 3.59
N THR A 40 12.23 -30.37 3.73
CA THR A 40 13.68 -30.15 3.84
C THR A 40 14.13 -30.42 5.29
N PRO A 41 15.05 -31.36 5.53
CA PRO A 41 15.49 -31.67 6.89
C PRO A 41 16.23 -30.47 7.51
N ILE A 42 15.88 -30.14 8.73
CA ILE A 42 16.57 -29.13 9.55
C ILE A 42 17.41 -29.85 10.59
N SER A 43 18.68 -29.45 10.79
CA SER A 43 19.51 -30.03 11.86
C SER A 43 18.95 -29.67 13.24
N ASN A 44 19.11 -30.54 14.23
CA ASN A 44 18.71 -30.29 15.60
C ASN A 44 19.35 -28.99 16.14
N GLN A 45 20.63 -28.76 15.82
CA GLN A 45 21.33 -27.53 16.20
C GLN A 45 20.61 -26.28 15.67
N ARG A 46 20.22 -26.26 14.39
CA ARG A 46 19.50 -25.10 13.79
C ARG A 46 18.11 -24.93 14.40
N PHE A 47 17.47 -26.01 14.77
CA PHE A 47 16.16 -25.95 15.45
C PHE A 47 16.30 -25.30 16.84
N ASP A 48 17.30 -25.71 17.64
CA ASP A 48 17.56 -25.15 18.97
C ASP A 48 17.97 -23.65 18.89
N GLU A 49 18.76 -23.28 17.86
CA GLU A 49 19.11 -21.88 17.58
C GLU A 49 17.87 -21.05 17.29
N LEU A 50 16.94 -21.54 16.46
CA LEU A 50 15.68 -20.84 16.14
C LEU A 50 14.79 -20.65 17.39
N LEU A 51 14.67 -21.66 18.23
CA LEU A 51 13.94 -21.54 19.49
C LEU A 51 14.55 -20.44 20.39
N THR A 52 15.89 -20.44 20.49
CA THR A 52 16.60 -19.41 21.27
C THR A 52 16.41 -18.02 20.68
N GLU A 53 16.42 -17.87 19.35
CA GLU A 53 16.14 -16.60 18.66
C GLU A 53 14.72 -16.12 18.99
N ILE A 54 13.72 -17.01 18.94
CA ILE A 54 12.31 -16.71 19.27
C ILE A 54 12.16 -16.24 20.72
N ASP A 55 12.78 -16.94 21.67
CA ASP A 55 12.71 -16.61 23.09
C ASP A 55 13.37 -15.25 23.42
N ASN A 56 14.32 -14.82 22.60
CA ASN A 56 15.01 -13.53 22.73
C ASN A 56 14.34 -12.38 21.96
N LEU A 57 13.25 -12.64 21.20
CA LEU A 57 12.53 -11.56 20.53
C LEU A 57 11.90 -10.62 21.57
N PRO A 58 12.03 -9.30 21.38
CA PRO A 58 11.35 -8.35 22.27
C PRO A 58 9.84 -8.55 22.15
N ILE A 59 9.17 -8.71 23.30
CA ILE A 59 7.70 -8.73 23.35
C ILE A 59 7.22 -7.31 23.06
N GLU A 60 6.89 -7.01 21.81
CA GLU A 60 6.26 -5.75 21.45
C GLU A 60 4.79 -5.77 21.93
N ASN A 61 4.54 -5.24 23.13
CA ASN A 61 3.19 -4.94 23.59
C ASN A 61 2.65 -3.70 22.86
N LYS A 62 2.42 -3.78 21.55
CA LYS A 62 1.65 -2.77 20.83
C LYS A 62 0.19 -2.91 21.26
N VAL A 63 -0.25 -2.06 22.20
CA VAL A 63 -1.67 -1.91 22.49
C VAL A 63 -2.29 -1.25 21.25
N PRO A 64 -3.24 -1.90 20.55
CA PRO A 64 -3.90 -1.29 19.39
C PRO A 64 -4.55 0.01 19.85
N SER A 65 -4.28 1.11 19.18
CA SER A 65 -4.96 2.38 19.46
C SER A 65 -6.40 2.27 18.94
N ILE A 66 -7.35 2.07 19.85
CA ILE A 66 -8.77 1.79 19.57
C ILE A 66 -9.50 3.00 18.93
N ASN A 67 -8.87 4.17 18.85
CA ASN A 67 -9.47 5.42 18.34
C ASN A 67 -8.80 5.96 17.07
N SER A 68 -8.33 5.10 16.19
CA SER A 68 -7.75 5.53 14.92
C SER A 68 -8.83 5.63 13.84
N SER A 69 -8.84 6.73 13.09
CA SER A 69 -9.63 6.87 11.84
C SER A 69 -9.08 6.02 10.69
N LEU A 70 -8.02 5.25 10.96
CA LEU A 70 -7.38 4.35 10.01
C LEU A 70 -7.86 2.90 10.22
N PRO A 71 -7.87 2.09 9.14
CA PRO A 71 -7.98 0.64 9.27
C PRO A 71 -6.89 0.07 10.20
N ASN A 72 -7.27 -0.88 11.07
CA ASN A 72 -6.37 -1.45 12.07
C ASN A 72 -4.97 -1.82 11.56
N PRO A 73 -4.82 -2.57 10.44
CA PRO A 73 -3.49 -2.93 9.96
C PRO A 73 -2.60 -1.72 9.63
N LEU A 74 -3.19 -0.68 9.06
CA LEU A 74 -2.46 0.55 8.72
C LEU A 74 -2.22 1.43 9.94
N ALA A 75 -3.14 1.47 10.91
CA ALA A 75 -2.99 2.21 12.16
C ALA A 75 -1.83 1.67 13.00
N GLU A 76 -1.70 0.35 13.10
CA GLU A 76 -0.59 -0.33 13.78
C GLU A 76 0.74 -0.02 13.09
N TYR A 77 0.76 0.02 11.76
CA TYR A 77 1.96 0.31 10.98
C TYR A 77 2.43 1.77 11.12
N LEU A 78 1.49 2.72 11.30
CA LEU A 78 1.78 4.16 11.34
C LEU A 78 1.99 4.73 12.74
N ASP A 79 1.75 3.96 13.79
CA ASP A 79 1.77 4.43 15.19
C ASP A 79 0.90 5.67 15.43
N GLY A 80 -0.27 5.79 14.75
CA GLY A 80 -1.11 6.97 14.92
C GLY A 80 -2.30 7.11 13.98
N SER A 81 -2.79 8.34 13.87
CA SER A 81 -3.93 8.70 13.01
C SER A 81 -3.50 9.49 11.76
N LEU A 82 -4.37 9.57 10.75
CA LEU A 82 -4.16 10.36 9.53
C LEU A 82 -3.83 11.84 9.81
N ASP A 83 -4.37 12.40 10.90
CA ASP A 83 -4.19 13.80 11.25
C ASP A 83 -2.79 14.12 11.79
N GLN A 84 -2.08 13.10 12.28
CA GLN A 84 -0.71 13.23 12.82
C GLN A 84 0.37 13.04 11.78
N ILE A 85 0.00 12.71 10.54
CA ILE A 85 0.96 12.45 9.47
C ILE A 85 1.69 13.74 9.06
N LYS A 86 3.02 13.69 9.10
CA LYS A 86 3.88 14.74 8.54
C LYS A 86 3.97 14.58 7.03
N TRP A 87 3.18 15.34 6.31
CA TRP A 87 3.11 15.33 4.86
C TRP A 87 4.26 16.09 4.22
N ARG A 88 4.87 15.52 3.17
CA ARG A 88 5.86 16.18 2.32
C ARG A 88 5.20 16.61 1.01
N LEU A 89 5.39 17.88 0.63
CA LEU A 89 4.91 18.42 -0.64
C LEU A 89 5.58 17.70 -1.84
N MET A 90 4.78 17.29 -2.82
CA MET A 90 5.21 16.70 -4.10
C MET A 90 5.00 17.67 -5.26
N GLY A 91 3.98 18.51 -5.20
CA GLY A 91 3.55 19.42 -6.23
C GLY A 91 2.29 20.18 -5.82
N PRO A 92 1.76 21.06 -6.66
CA PRO A 92 0.56 21.83 -6.34
C PRO A 92 -0.61 20.91 -5.93
N GLY A 93 -1.03 21.00 -4.66
CA GLY A 93 -2.12 20.21 -4.10
C GLY A 93 -1.80 18.72 -3.84
N LEU A 94 -0.56 18.28 -4.04
CA LEU A 94 -0.14 16.89 -3.88
C LEU A 94 0.90 16.75 -2.77
N TYR A 95 0.68 15.78 -1.88
CA TYR A 95 1.55 15.50 -0.75
C TYR A 95 1.76 14.00 -0.61
N GLN A 96 2.89 13.61 -0.04
CA GLN A 96 3.22 12.22 0.22
C GLN A 96 3.72 11.99 1.64
N LYS A 97 3.57 10.75 2.11
CA LYS A 97 4.31 10.17 3.22
C LYS A 97 4.85 8.83 2.78
N LYS A 98 6.18 8.71 2.69
CA LYS A 98 6.83 7.42 2.43
C LYS A 98 6.73 6.58 3.69
N LEU A 99 6.28 5.35 3.54
CA LEU A 99 6.16 4.39 4.64
C LEU A 99 7.31 3.39 4.58
N TRP A 100 7.50 2.77 3.42
CA TRP A 100 8.49 1.72 3.24
C TRP A 100 9.04 1.73 1.80
N LYS A 101 10.29 1.28 1.65
CA LYS A 101 10.94 1.09 0.36
C LYS A 101 11.67 -0.26 0.38
N GLY A 102 11.26 -1.16 -0.47
CA GLY A 102 11.87 -2.46 -0.68
C GLY A 102 12.97 -2.44 -1.72
N GLN A 103 13.45 -3.64 -2.02
CA GLN A 103 14.34 -3.89 -3.13
C GLN A 103 13.60 -3.74 -4.47
N ASN A 104 14.33 -3.59 -5.57
CA ASN A 104 13.81 -3.53 -6.94
C ASN A 104 12.80 -2.40 -7.22
N GLY A 105 12.82 -1.33 -6.44
CA GLY A 105 11.98 -0.16 -6.67
C GLY A 105 10.58 -0.22 -6.04
N LEU A 106 10.20 -1.33 -5.42
CA LEU A 106 8.93 -1.46 -4.70
C LEU A 106 8.84 -0.42 -3.58
N LYS A 107 7.72 0.29 -3.51
CA LYS A 107 7.45 1.34 -2.52
C LYS A 107 6.05 1.19 -1.96
N LEU A 108 5.93 1.50 -0.65
CA LEU A 108 4.66 1.72 0.03
C LEU A 108 4.65 3.15 0.54
N TRP A 109 3.58 3.88 0.26
CA TRP A 109 3.47 5.29 0.61
C TRP A 109 2.03 5.77 0.67
N LEU A 110 1.79 6.89 1.33
CA LEU A 110 0.51 7.58 1.32
C LEU A 110 0.56 8.75 0.36
N LEU A 111 -0.47 8.88 -0.45
CA LEU A 111 -0.76 10.05 -1.28
C LEU A 111 -1.89 10.83 -0.62
N LYS A 112 -1.70 12.14 -0.46
CA LYS A 112 -2.78 13.09 -0.17
C LYS A 112 -2.88 14.07 -1.32
N ALA A 113 -4.06 14.16 -1.91
CA ALA A 113 -4.37 15.12 -2.97
C ALA A 113 -5.53 16.03 -2.53
N ARG A 114 -5.36 17.35 -2.69
CA ARG A 114 -6.41 18.31 -2.37
C ARG A 114 -7.61 18.14 -3.28
N LYS A 115 -8.78 18.46 -2.78
CA LYS A 115 -10.02 18.46 -3.55
C LYS A 115 -9.89 19.24 -4.85
N GLY A 116 -10.42 18.67 -5.93
CA GLY A 116 -10.37 19.25 -7.27
C GLY A 116 -9.02 19.18 -7.98
N THR A 117 -7.98 18.60 -7.35
CA THR A 117 -6.67 18.41 -7.98
C THR A 117 -6.78 17.39 -9.11
N LYS A 118 -6.06 17.63 -10.21
CA LYS A 118 -5.82 16.63 -11.27
C LYS A 118 -4.40 16.11 -11.09
N ILE A 119 -4.26 14.81 -10.96
CA ILE A 119 -2.94 14.18 -10.98
C ILE A 119 -2.33 14.39 -12.37
N PRO A 120 -1.04 14.74 -12.49
CA PRO A 120 -0.40 14.86 -13.80
C PRO A 120 -0.54 13.59 -14.63
N ILE A 121 -0.76 13.74 -15.95
CA ILE A 121 -0.82 12.59 -16.87
C ILE A 121 0.50 11.82 -16.82
N HIS A 122 0.39 10.50 -16.65
CA HIS A 122 1.53 9.60 -16.53
C HIS A 122 1.24 8.22 -17.08
N ASP A 123 2.31 7.47 -17.32
CA ASP A 123 2.28 6.08 -17.74
C ASP A 123 2.86 5.19 -16.64
N HIS A 124 2.36 3.96 -16.54
CA HIS A 124 2.85 2.94 -15.61
C HIS A 124 3.84 1.99 -16.27
N LYS A 125 5.02 1.81 -15.66
CA LYS A 125 6.03 0.81 -16.06
C LYS A 125 5.94 -0.47 -15.25
N GLY A 126 5.39 -0.40 -14.05
CA GLY A 126 5.13 -1.52 -13.15
C GLY A 126 3.70 -1.47 -12.65
N LEU A 127 3.34 -2.45 -11.85
CA LEU A 127 2.05 -2.48 -11.16
C LEU A 127 1.98 -1.33 -10.15
N GLU A 128 0.82 -0.65 -10.13
CA GLU A 128 0.45 0.26 -9.05
C GLU A 128 -0.90 -0.14 -8.48
N MET A 129 -0.98 -0.25 -7.15
CA MET A 129 -2.23 -0.47 -6.43
C MET A 129 -2.52 0.75 -5.58
N THR A 130 -3.72 1.33 -5.73
CA THR A 130 -4.16 2.54 -5.04
C THR A 130 -5.46 2.29 -4.30
N LEU A 131 -5.40 2.19 -2.96
CA LEU A 131 -6.56 2.03 -2.08
C LEU A 131 -6.97 3.38 -1.52
N VAL A 132 -8.23 3.76 -1.72
CA VAL A 132 -8.79 5.00 -1.16
C VAL A 132 -9.08 4.82 0.33
N LEU A 133 -8.40 5.60 1.18
CA LEU A 133 -8.61 5.64 2.63
C LEU A 133 -9.62 6.72 3.04
N LYS A 134 -9.68 7.81 2.28
CA LYS A 134 -10.58 8.94 2.50
C LYS A 134 -10.81 9.69 1.20
N GLY A 135 -12.04 10.20 1.01
CA GLY A 135 -12.44 10.96 -0.18
C GLY A 135 -12.67 10.07 -1.39
N SER A 136 -12.50 10.66 -2.58
CA SER A 136 -12.77 9.96 -3.84
C SER A 136 -12.08 10.62 -5.02
N TYR A 137 -11.95 9.87 -6.12
CA TYR A 137 -11.44 10.35 -7.39
C TYR A 137 -12.06 9.60 -8.57
N HIS A 138 -11.97 10.19 -9.76
CA HIS A 138 -12.36 9.58 -11.01
C HIS A 138 -11.16 9.29 -11.90
N VAL A 139 -11.21 8.16 -12.59
CA VAL A 139 -10.34 7.81 -13.73
C VAL A 139 -11.26 7.40 -14.88
N GLU A 140 -11.25 8.16 -15.96
CA GLU A 140 -12.21 7.99 -17.06
C GLU A 140 -13.66 7.95 -16.53
N ASP A 141 -14.39 6.84 -16.78
CA ASP A 141 -15.78 6.65 -16.35
C ASP A 141 -15.90 5.93 -14.98
N ARG A 142 -14.77 5.60 -14.34
CA ARG A 142 -14.76 4.92 -13.04
C ARG A 142 -14.62 5.91 -11.90
N HIS A 143 -15.44 5.72 -10.87
CA HIS A 143 -15.40 6.48 -9.62
C HIS A 143 -14.91 5.60 -8.48
N TYR A 144 -13.79 5.97 -7.88
CA TYR A 144 -13.18 5.26 -6.76
C TYR A 144 -13.44 6.03 -5.47
N THR A 145 -14.09 5.37 -4.51
CA THR A 145 -14.45 5.91 -3.20
C THR A 145 -13.73 5.16 -2.08
N THR A 146 -13.85 5.63 -0.85
CA THR A 146 -13.23 5.01 0.34
C THR A 146 -13.49 3.50 0.39
N GLY A 147 -12.43 2.71 0.58
CA GLY A 147 -12.43 1.26 0.58
C GLY A 147 -12.22 0.62 -0.80
N MET A 148 -12.37 1.37 -1.89
CA MET A 148 -12.13 0.84 -3.25
C MET A 148 -10.65 0.87 -3.60
N ILE A 149 -10.23 -0.15 -4.36
CA ILE A 149 -8.85 -0.27 -4.86
C ILE A 149 -8.83 -0.15 -6.37
N GLU A 150 -7.92 0.68 -6.89
CA GLU A 150 -7.54 0.71 -8.30
C GLU A 150 -6.27 -0.11 -8.50
N ILE A 151 -6.24 -0.90 -9.56
CA ILE A 151 -5.07 -1.65 -9.99
C ILE A 151 -4.70 -1.15 -11.38
N ALA A 152 -3.58 -0.44 -11.47
CA ALA A 152 -3.00 0.05 -12.72
C ALA A 152 -1.90 -0.93 -13.17
N GLU A 153 -2.17 -1.66 -14.23
CA GLU A 153 -1.26 -2.67 -14.78
C GLU A 153 -0.06 -2.04 -15.50
N PRO A 154 1.06 -2.76 -15.60
CA PRO A 154 2.19 -2.33 -16.41
C PRO A 154 1.77 -2.06 -17.85
N GLY A 155 2.18 -0.91 -18.39
CA GLY A 155 1.85 -0.50 -19.75
C GLY A 155 0.61 0.40 -19.87
N LEU A 156 -0.13 0.64 -18.79
CA LEU A 156 -1.22 1.63 -18.79
C LEU A 156 -0.68 3.02 -19.18
N LYS A 157 -1.34 3.66 -20.15
CA LYS A 157 -0.94 4.94 -20.73
C LYS A 157 -1.95 6.03 -20.43
N ASN A 158 -1.44 7.28 -20.37
CA ASN A 158 -2.26 8.48 -20.20
C ASN A 158 -3.14 8.47 -18.94
N HIS A 159 -2.70 7.79 -17.90
CA HIS A 159 -3.45 7.71 -16.65
C HIS A 159 -3.52 9.08 -15.97
N GLN A 160 -4.73 9.53 -15.67
CA GLN A 160 -4.98 10.84 -15.04
C GLN A 160 -6.12 10.79 -14.04
N PRO A 161 -5.88 10.45 -12.77
CA PRO A 161 -6.87 10.56 -11.72
C PRO A 161 -7.26 12.03 -11.48
N LYS A 162 -8.55 12.27 -11.25
CA LYS A 162 -9.15 13.58 -10.96
C LYS A 162 -9.86 13.51 -9.63
N ILE A 163 -9.32 14.22 -8.65
CA ILE A 163 -9.87 14.25 -7.28
C ILE A 163 -11.18 15.01 -7.26
N ASP A 164 -12.16 14.49 -6.56
CA ASP A 164 -13.45 15.13 -6.40
C ASP A 164 -13.33 16.47 -5.68
N LYS A 165 -14.34 17.33 -5.87
CA LYS A 165 -14.35 18.71 -5.31
C LYS A 165 -14.87 18.78 -3.88
N VAL A 166 -15.36 17.68 -3.31
CA VAL A 166 -16.00 17.64 -2.01
C VAL A 166 -14.99 17.75 -0.87
N GLU A 167 -13.99 16.86 -0.88
CA GLU A 167 -12.95 16.79 0.16
C GLU A 167 -11.61 16.34 -0.41
N ASP A 168 -10.54 16.44 0.41
CA ASP A 168 -9.20 15.93 0.06
C ASP A 168 -9.26 14.40 -0.02
N CYS A 169 -8.55 13.83 -0.99
CA CYS A 169 -8.41 12.39 -1.13
C CYS A 169 -7.09 11.90 -0.51
N ILE A 170 -7.17 10.83 0.26
CA ILE A 170 -6.00 10.15 0.84
C ILE A 170 -6.03 8.70 0.42
N CYS A 171 -4.91 8.23 -0.14
CA CYS A 171 -4.76 6.86 -0.63
C CYS A 171 -3.52 6.19 -0.04
N LEU A 172 -3.62 4.88 0.20
CA LEU A 172 -2.48 3.99 0.38
C LEU A 172 -2.06 3.49 -1.00
N VAL A 173 -0.78 3.62 -1.33
CA VAL A 173 -0.26 3.29 -2.66
C VAL A 173 0.91 2.32 -2.56
N VAL A 174 0.86 1.24 -3.35
CA VAL A 174 1.98 0.35 -3.63
C VAL A 174 2.40 0.55 -5.07
N THR A 175 3.68 0.84 -5.30
CA THR A 175 4.24 1.08 -6.63
C THR A 175 5.45 0.18 -6.85
N GLU A 176 5.44 -0.66 -7.89
CA GLU A 176 6.55 -1.56 -8.21
C GLU A 176 7.66 -0.90 -9.05
N ALA A 177 7.31 0.11 -9.83
CA ALA A 177 8.27 0.86 -10.65
C ALA A 177 7.91 2.34 -10.70
N PRO A 178 8.90 3.24 -10.97
CA PRO A 178 8.62 4.64 -11.17
C PRO A 178 7.62 4.87 -12.31
N ILE A 179 6.66 5.77 -12.10
CA ILE A 179 5.77 6.26 -13.15
C ILE A 179 6.54 7.12 -14.16
N TYR A 180 6.02 7.27 -15.36
CA TYR A 180 6.58 8.15 -16.39
C TYR A 180 5.67 9.36 -16.59
N LEU A 181 6.11 10.53 -16.11
CA LEU A 181 5.37 11.79 -16.25
C LEU A 181 5.53 12.34 -17.67
N HIS A 182 4.43 12.76 -18.30
CA HIS A 182 4.45 13.34 -19.65
C HIS A 182 5.02 14.78 -19.64
N SER A 183 4.81 15.53 -18.57
CA SER A 183 5.32 16.89 -18.41
C SER A 183 6.85 16.92 -18.27
N PHE A 184 7.51 17.77 -19.04
CA PHE A 184 8.97 17.97 -18.95
C PHE A 184 9.40 18.42 -17.54
N ILE A 185 8.67 19.40 -16.96
CA ILE A 185 8.94 19.87 -15.60
C ILE A 185 8.71 18.74 -14.57
N GLY A 186 7.64 17.95 -14.75
CA GLY A 186 7.35 16.79 -13.91
C GLY A 186 8.51 15.80 -13.92
N ARG A 187 9.05 15.46 -15.07
CA ARG A 187 10.20 14.55 -15.21
C ARG A 187 11.47 15.09 -14.53
N LEU A 188 11.73 16.38 -14.67
CA LEU A 188 12.89 17.00 -14.02
C LEU A 188 12.77 16.99 -12.48
N MET A 189 11.55 17.14 -11.96
CA MET A 189 11.28 17.12 -10.51
C MET A 189 11.14 15.71 -9.94
N GLN A 190 10.91 14.70 -10.77
CA GLN A 190 10.62 13.31 -10.36
C GLN A 190 11.67 12.72 -9.40
N PRO A 191 12.99 12.85 -9.61
CA PRO A 191 14.00 12.37 -8.67
C PRO A 191 13.93 13.05 -7.30
N LEU A 192 13.56 14.34 -7.24
CA LEU A 192 13.45 15.11 -6.01
C LEU A 192 12.24 14.69 -5.17
N ILE A 193 11.14 14.35 -5.82
CA ILE A 193 9.90 13.90 -5.16
C ILE A 193 9.89 12.38 -4.91
N GLY A 194 10.78 11.65 -5.58
CA GLY A 194 10.99 10.21 -5.35
C GLY A 194 9.88 9.31 -5.92
N LEU A 195 9.29 9.74 -7.05
CA LEU A 195 8.34 8.95 -7.86
C LEU A 195 9.07 8.07 -8.89
#